data_c36775de861b02dae2a8ebc3197c2172
#
_entry.id   c36775de861b02dae2a8ebc3197c2172
#
_cell.length_a   1.000
_cell.length_b   1.000
_cell.length_c   1.000
_cell.angle_alpha   90.00
_cell.angle_beta   90.00
_cell.angle_gamma   90.00
#
_symmetry.space_group_name_H-M   'P 1'
#
loop_
_entity.id
_entity.type
_entity.pdbx_description
1 polymer ?
#
loop_
_entity_poly.entity_id
_entity_poly.type
_entity_poly.pdbx_seq_one_letter_code
_entity_poly.pdbx_strand_id
1 'polypeptide(L)'
;MDFNKAQNIIGLRVLNDNVIWLWVKDKSVVVIDPSVHKPVIRYIDENNLHLKAILQTHHHSDHIGGTKSLIERWPNVRVIASSKEKKRIPFQNVSVEDGDTF
;
A
#
# COMPACT_ATOMS: atom_id res chain seq x y z
N MET A 1 1.74 14.37 -22.54
CA MET A 1 1.81 13.04 -21.91
C MET A 1 0.42 12.60 -21.50
N ASP A 2 0.09 11.40 -21.86
CA ASP A 2 -1.20 10.86 -21.49
C ASP A 2 -1.09 10.15 -20.15
N PHE A 3 -1.61 10.77 -19.13
CA PHE A 3 -1.62 10.27 -17.76
C PHE A 3 -2.26 8.90 -17.64
N ASN A 4 -3.35 8.70 -18.36
CA ASN A 4 -4.18 7.52 -18.20
C ASN A 4 -3.55 6.26 -18.77
N LYS A 5 -2.62 6.39 -19.71
CA LYS A 5 -1.95 5.23 -20.30
C LYS A 5 -0.92 4.60 -19.37
N ALA A 6 -0.33 5.39 -18.45
CA ALA A 6 0.73 4.95 -17.56
C ALA A 6 0.24 4.54 -16.18
N GLN A 7 -1.04 4.74 -15.88
CA GLN A 7 -1.60 4.52 -14.55
C GLN A 7 -2.80 3.60 -14.59
N ASN A 8 -2.84 2.65 -13.66
CA ASN A 8 -3.98 1.77 -13.46
C ASN A 8 -4.29 1.68 -11.97
N ILE A 9 -5.57 1.67 -11.67
CA ILE A 9 -6.05 1.42 -10.32
C ILE A 9 -6.69 0.05 -10.32
N ILE A 10 -6.14 -0.84 -9.51
CA ILE A 10 -6.55 -2.25 -9.45
C ILE A 10 -7.11 -2.50 -8.05
N GLY A 11 -8.29 -3.12 -7.98
CA GLY A 11 -8.87 -3.58 -6.73
C GLY A 11 -8.68 -5.07 -6.56
N LEU A 12 -8.04 -5.49 -5.49
CA LEU A 12 -7.93 -6.92 -5.13
C LEU A 12 -8.96 -7.23 -4.05
N ARG A 13 -9.92 -8.07 -4.37
CA ARG A 13 -10.95 -8.48 -3.43
C ARG A 13 -10.40 -9.53 -2.47
N VAL A 14 -10.51 -9.26 -1.17
CA VAL A 14 -9.98 -10.12 -0.11
C VAL A 14 -10.96 -10.14 1.06
N LEU A 15 -10.87 -11.16 1.92
CA LEU A 15 -11.62 -11.25 3.18
C LEU A 15 -13.12 -10.93 3.01
N ASN A 16 -13.76 -11.56 2.07
CA ASN A 16 -15.20 -11.42 1.76
C ASN A 16 -15.58 -10.01 1.25
N ASP A 17 -15.41 -8.97 2.08
CA ASP A 17 -15.91 -7.64 1.77
C ASP A 17 -14.82 -6.58 1.57
N ASN A 18 -13.56 -6.91 1.83
CA ASN A 18 -12.49 -5.93 1.75
C ASN A 18 -11.87 -5.89 0.36
N VAL A 19 -11.43 -4.69 -0.03
CA VAL A 19 -10.70 -4.49 -1.28
C VAL A 19 -9.39 -3.81 -0.95
N ILE A 20 -8.30 -4.39 -1.46
CA ILE A 20 -6.99 -3.76 -1.40
C ILE A 20 -6.78 -3.03 -2.72
N TRP A 21 -6.54 -1.72 -2.65
CA TRP A 21 -6.32 -0.93 -3.85
C TRP A 21 -4.84 -0.86 -4.17
N LEU A 22 -4.53 -1.05 -5.45
CA LEU A 22 -3.17 -0.95 -5.97
C LEU A 22 -3.17 0.12 -7.05
N TRP A 23 -2.31 1.11 -6.88
CA TRP A 23 -2.11 2.15 -7.86
C TRP A 23 -0.82 1.84 -8.62
N VAL A 24 -0.97 1.41 -9.85
CA VAL A 24 0.15 0.98 -10.69
C VAL A 24 0.47 2.06 -11.70
N LYS A 25 1.72 2.48 -11.72
CA LYS A 25 2.23 3.42 -12.72
C LYS A 25 3.57 2.90 -13.22
N ASP A 26 3.65 2.66 -14.53
CA ASP A 26 4.80 2.01 -15.16
C ASP A 26 5.06 0.66 -14.47
N LYS A 27 6.20 0.47 -13.84
CA LYS A 27 6.52 -0.77 -13.13
C LYS A 27 6.47 -0.60 -11.60
N SER A 28 5.96 0.53 -11.14
CA SER A 28 5.87 0.81 -9.71
C SER A 28 4.44 0.68 -9.22
N VAL A 29 4.27 0.26 -7.97
CA VAL A 29 2.94 0.12 -7.37
C VAL A 29 2.93 0.73 -5.97
N VAL A 30 1.83 1.42 -5.66
CA VAL A 30 1.49 1.88 -4.32
C VAL A 30 0.30 1.05 -3.86
N VAL A 31 0.42 0.44 -2.70
CA VAL A 31 -0.62 -0.41 -2.13
C VAL A 31 -1.33 0.36 -1.01
N ILE A 32 -2.65 0.34 -1.03
CA ILE A 32 -3.46 1.08 -0.05
C ILE A 32 -4.14 0.08 0.87
N ASP A 33 -3.89 0.21 2.17
CA ASP A 33 -4.49 -0.59 3.24
C ASP A 33 -4.42 -2.10 3.00
N PRO A 34 -3.23 -2.69 2.88
CA PRO A 34 -3.12 -4.13 2.64
C PRO A 34 -3.47 -4.93 3.89
N SER A 35 -4.71 -5.38 3.95
CA SER A 35 -5.22 -6.18 5.06
C SER A 35 -4.57 -7.56 5.14
N VAL A 36 -4.17 -8.12 4.00
CA VAL A 36 -3.44 -9.38 3.90
C VAL A 36 -2.32 -9.22 2.88
N HIS A 37 -1.28 -10.06 2.99
CA HIS A 37 -0.09 -9.88 2.15
C HIS A 37 -0.04 -10.81 0.92
N LYS A 38 -0.55 -12.04 1.04
CA LYS A 38 -0.37 -13.05 -0.02
C LYS A 38 -0.88 -12.63 -1.40
N PRO A 39 -2.12 -12.14 -1.56
CA PRO A 39 -2.59 -11.74 -2.87
C PRO A 39 -1.84 -10.53 -3.43
N VAL A 40 -1.37 -9.63 -2.55
CA VAL A 40 -0.59 -8.47 -2.96
C VAL A 40 0.76 -8.91 -3.51
N ILE A 41 1.46 -9.77 -2.77
CA ILE A 41 2.77 -10.30 -3.20
C ILE A 41 2.63 -11.03 -4.53
N ARG A 42 1.60 -11.87 -4.65
CA ARG A 42 1.35 -12.61 -5.88
C ARG A 42 1.15 -11.68 -7.07
N TYR A 43 0.33 -10.65 -6.91
CA TYR A 43 0.06 -9.70 -7.99
C TYR A 43 1.34 -8.96 -8.40
N ILE A 44 2.12 -8.50 -7.43
CA ILE A 44 3.35 -7.78 -7.69
C ILE A 44 4.36 -8.67 -8.43
N ASP A 45 4.53 -9.91 -7.96
CA ASP A 45 5.48 -10.85 -8.56
C ASP A 45 5.03 -11.29 -9.96
N GLU A 46 3.76 -11.61 -10.15
CA GLU A 46 3.23 -12.04 -11.46
C GLU A 46 3.31 -10.96 -12.52
N ASN A 47 3.26 -9.70 -12.13
CA ASN A 47 3.30 -8.57 -13.05
C ASN A 47 4.66 -7.86 -13.07
N ASN A 48 5.65 -8.41 -12.41
CA ASN A 48 7.01 -7.86 -12.36
C ASN A 48 7.03 -6.40 -11.93
N LEU A 49 6.28 -6.10 -10.86
CA LEU A 49 6.17 -4.74 -10.33
C LEU A 49 7.13 -4.51 -9.19
N HIS A 50 7.37 -3.25 -8.88
CA HIS A 50 8.19 -2.83 -7.77
C HIS A 50 7.31 -2.12 -6.74
N LEU A 51 7.29 -2.62 -5.50
CA LEU A 51 6.53 -2.00 -4.42
C LEU A 51 7.25 -0.74 -3.95
N LYS A 52 6.66 0.41 -4.26
CA LYS A 52 7.23 1.71 -3.95
C LYS A 52 6.79 2.24 -2.61
N ALA A 53 5.51 2.08 -2.29
CA ALA A 53 4.95 2.63 -1.07
C ALA A 53 3.71 1.86 -0.63
N ILE A 54 3.43 1.94 0.66
CA ILE A 54 2.20 1.47 1.27
C ILE A 54 1.54 2.67 1.92
N LEU A 55 0.28 2.93 1.58
CA LEU A 55 -0.50 4.00 2.17
C LEU A 55 -1.48 3.40 3.17
N GLN A 56 -1.35 3.79 4.43
CA GLN A 56 -2.24 3.32 5.50
C GLN A 56 -3.22 4.43 5.88
N THR A 57 -4.49 4.20 5.60
CA THR A 57 -5.54 5.16 5.94
C THR A 57 -6.20 4.86 7.28
N HIS A 58 -6.14 3.59 7.72
CA HIS A 58 -6.76 3.13 8.96
C HIS A 58 -5.79 2.28 9.77
N HIS A 59 -6.01 2.23 11.09
CA HIS A 59 -5.20 1.43 12.00
C HIS A 59 -5.81 0.05 12.32
N HIS A 60 -7.02 -0.22 11.86
CA HIS A 60 -7.69 -1.50 12.12
C HIS A 60 -6.93 -2.66 11.47
N SER A 61 -6.95 -3.81 12.12
CA SER A 61 -6.20 -4.99 11.66
C SER A 61 -6.59 -5.42 10.23
N ASP A 62 -7.82 -5.19 9.84
CA ASP A 62 -8.29 -5.48 8.48
C ASP A 62 -7.76 -4.52 7.43
N HIS A 63 -7.00 -3.50 7.84
CA HIS A 63 -6.36 -2.55 6.92
C HIS A 63 -4.83 -2.57 7.00
N ILE A 64 -4.26 -3.09 8.10
CA ILE A 64 -2.81 -3.09 8.29
C ILE A 64 -2.22 -4.50 8.42
N GLY A 65 -3.07 -5.53 8.41
CA GLY A 65 -2.64 -6.91 8.70
C GLY A 65 -1.54 -7.42 7.78
N GLY A 66 -1.50 -6.97 6.53
CA GLY A 66 -0.49 -7.42 5.56
C GLY A 66 0.76 -6.57 5.52
N THR A 67 0.73 -5.37 6.13
CA THR A 67 1.81 -4.40 5.96
C THR A 67 3.15 -4.90 6.49
N LYS A 68 3.15 -5.52 7.64
CA LYS A 68 4.38 -6.04 8.24
C LYS A 68 5.07 -7.06 7.33
N SER A 69 4.29 -7.97 6.75
CA SER A 69 4.83 -8.97 5.83
C SER A 69 5.35 -8.35 4.55
N LEU A 70 4.70 -7.29 4.05
CA LEU A 70 5.18 -6.57 2.89
C LEU A 70 6.50 -5.85 3.18
N ILE A 71 6.66 -5.28 4.38
CA ILE A 71 7.91 -4.65 4.79
C ILE A 71 9.04 -5.68 4.85
N GLU A 72 8.75 -6.89 5.32
CA GLU A 72 9.75 -7.96 5.36
C GLU A 72 10.23 -8.33 3.95
N ARG A 73 9.34 -8.33 2.97
CA ARG A 73 9.68 -8.64 1.57
C ARG A 73 10.36 -7.45 0.86
N TRP A 74 9.94 -6.22 1.17
CA TRP A 74 10.48 -5.00 0.59
C TRP A 74 10.91 -4.02 1.70
N PRO A 75 12.11 -4.22 2.30
CA PRO A 75 12.51 -3.43 3.47
C PRO A 75 12.65 -1.92 3.24
N ASN A 76 12.84 -1.51 2.00
CA ASN A 76 13.01 -0.10 1.66
C ASN A 76 11.69 0.58 1.28
N VAL A 77 10.56 -0.11 1.41
CA VAL A 77 9.26 0.45 1.08
C VAL A 77 8.92 1.62 2.01
N ARG A 78 8.27 2.64 1.45
CA ARG A 78 7.76 3.75 2.25
C ARG A 78 6.40 3.35 2.80
N VAL A 79 6.21 3.52 4.11
CA VAL A 79 4.91 3.31 4.75
C VAL A 79 4.38 4.67 5.17
N ILE A 80 3.39 5.16 4.44
CA ILE A 80 2.87 6.51 4.58
C ILE A 80 1.56 6.45 5.37
N ALA A 81 1.49 7.21 6.45
CA ALA A 81 0.31 7.26 7.29
C ALA A 81 0.22 8.61 7.99
N SER A 82 -0.96 8.92 8.54
CA SER A 82 -1.16 10.13 9.30
C SER A 82 -0.27 10.13 10.55
N SER A 83 0.35 11.28 10.85
CA SER A 83 1.12 11.45 12.08
C SER A 83 0.26 11.23 13.33
N LYS A 84 -1.04 11.47 13.23
CA LYS A 84 -2.00 11.24 14.32
C LYS A 84 -2.15 9.76 14.65
N GLU A 85 -1.81 8.87 13.73
CA GLU A 85 -1.92 7.42 13.91
C GLU A 85 -0.59 6.76 14.25
N LYS A 86 0.43 7.54 14.62
CA LYS A 86 1.78 7.01 14.83
C LYS A 86 1.85 5.92 15.90
N LYS A 87 1.04 6.04 16.95
CA LYS A 87 0.99 5.02 18.01
C LYS A 87 0.31 3.73 17.55
N ARG A 88 -0.66 3.84 16.64
CA ARG A 88 -1.44 2.72 16.14
C ARG A 88 -0.85 2.10 14.89
N ILE A 89 -0.05 2.89 14.17
CA ILE A 89 0.68 2.45 12.98
C ILE A 89 2.17 2.76 13.22
N PRO A 90 2.83 2.03 14.13
CA PRO A 90 4.20 2.37 14.54
C PRO A 90 5.25 2.07 13.47
N PHE A 91 4.92 1.26 12.47
CA PHE A 91 5.84 0.94 11.37
C PHE A 91 5.81 1.98 10.25
N GLN A 92 5.05 3.07 10.38
CA GLN A 92 5.10 4.13 9.39
C GLN A 92 6.47 4.81 9.41
N ASN A 93 7.02 5.05 8.23
CA ASN A 93 8.29 5.75 8.09
C ASN A 93 8.16 7.08 7.35
N VAL A 94 6.97 7.39 6.86
CA VAL A 94 6.61 8.68 6.30
C VAL A 94 5.32 9.11 6.98
N SER A 95 5.39 10.06 7.91
CA SER A 95 4.21 10.58 8.59
C SER A 95 3.74 11.83 7.90
N VAL A 96 2.44 11.91 7.62
CA VAL A 96 1.85 13.05 6.91
C VAL A 96 0.77 13.70 7.76
N GLU A 97 0.55 14.98 7.50
CA GLU A 97 -0.50 15.77 8.13
C GLU A 97 -1.40 16.37 7.06
N ASP A 98 -2.52 16.94 7.49
CA ASP A 98 -3.44 17.57 6.57
C ASP A 98 -2.73 18.64 5.74
N GLY A 99 -2.89 18.56 4.43
CA GLY A 99 -2.27 19.51 3.52
C GLY A 99 -0.89 19.11 3.00
N ASP A 100 -0.28 18.03 3.51
CA ASP A 100 1.00 17.55 3.02
C ASP A 100 0.86 16.95 1.62
N THR A 101 1.94 17.08 0.85
CA THR A 101 2.06 16.48 -0.49
C THR A 101 3.22 15.49 -0.50
N PHE A 102 3.01 14.36 -1.15
CA PHE A 102 4.04 13.33 -1.24
C PHE A 102 3.95 12.51 -2.52
#